data_384d095c1f077cc4d00172190eadc9b8
#
_entry.id   384d095c1f077cc4d00172190eadc9b8
#
_cell.length_a   1.000
_cell.length_b   1.000
_cell.length_c   1.000
_cell.angle_alpha   90.00
_cell.angle_beta   90.00
_cell.angle_gamma   90.00
#
_symmetry.space_group_name_H-M   'P 1'
#
loop_
_entity.id
_entity.type
_entity.pdbx_description
1 polymer ?
#
loop_
_entity_poly.entity_id
_entity_poly.type
_entity_poly.pdbx_seq_one_letter_code
_entity_poly.pdbx_strand_id
1 'polypeptide(L)'
;VDGDTLINWIGTTRLPQTEWDAIKQRVIQGGKHIIDLRGRSSFQSPAYLSIEMIAAAMGGAPFRWPAGTYVSDGKFNHIMMAMETSITKNGISYKQVEGTPIEEEELENSYKHLCKLRDEVIEMGIIPAIEDWHTLNPNIK
;
A
#
# COMPACT_ATOMS: atom_id res chain seq x y z
N VAL A 1 -6.19 12.03 17.32
CA VAL A 1 -6.76 11.65 18.62
C VAL A 1 -7.15 12.93 19.35
N ASP A 2 -8.39 13.04 19.81
CA ASP A 2 -8.92 14.22 20.52
C ASP A 2 -8.71 15.56 19.79
N GLY A 3 -8.77 15.56 18.46
CA GLY A 3 -8.51 16.74 17.62
C GLY A 3 -7.05 17.08 17.36
N ASP A 4 -6.11 16.29 17.88
CA ASP A 4 -4.68 16.45 17.65
C ASP A 4 -4.12 15.27 16.82
N THR A 5 -3.03 15.51 16.09
CA THR A 5 -2.37 14.46 15.30
C THR A 5 -1.56 13.57 16.23
N LEU A 6 -1.61 12.26 16.00
CA LEU A 6 -0.89 11.26 16.81
C LEU A 6 0.61 11.55 16.88
N ILE A 7 1.19 12.06 15.81
CA ILE A 7 2.62 12.34 15.72
C ILE A 7 3.10 13.35 16.78
N ASN A 8 2.21 14.28 17.19
CA ASN A 8 2.53 15.26 18.23
C ASN A 8 2.60 14.65 19.63
N TRP A 9 2.14 13.41 19.81
CA TRP A 9 2.16 12.72 21.10
C TRP A 9 3.35 11.79 21.25
N ILE A 10 3.92 11.33 20.14
CA ILE A 10 5.04 10.40 20.14
C ILE A 10 6.27 11.07 20.79
N GLY A 11 6.90 10.38 21.74
CA GLY A 11 8.03 10.89 22.50
C GLY A 11 7.65 11.82 23.66
N THR A 12 6.36 12.02 23.92
CA THR A 12 5.87 12.82 25.06
C THR A 12 5.42 11.93 26.23
N THR A 13 4.99 12.55 27.34
CA THR A 13 4.40 11.82 28.48
C THR A 13 3.07 11.12 28.14
N ARG A 14 2.37 11.54 27.08
CA ARG A 14 1.13 10.90 26.60
C ARG A 14 1.40 9.62 25.84
N LEU A 15 2.49 9.56 25.08
CA LEU A 15 2.91 8.40 24.31
C LEU A 15 4.45 8.35 24.28
N PRO A 16 5.10 7.76 25.28
CA PRO A 16 6.55 7.59 25.30
C PRO A 16 7.05 6.87 24.04
N GLN A 17 8.24 7.23 23.56
CA GLN A 17 8.82 6.63 22.34
C GLN A 17 8.89 5.11 22.43
N THR A 18 9.26 4.57 23.58
CA THR A 18 9.33 3.10 23.80
C THR A 18 7.98 2.40 23.68
N GLU A 19 6.91 3.06 24.11
CA GLU A 19 5.56 2.53 23.96
C GLU A 19 5.09 2.58 22.50
N TRP A 20 5.39 3.69 21.80
CA TRP A 20 5.13 3.81 20.37
C TRP A 20 5.86 2.72 19.57
N ASP A 21 7.13 2.50 19.85
CA ASP A 21 7.93 1.48 19.17
C ASP A 21 7.35 0.07 19.41
N ALA A 22 6.89 -0.21 20.62
CA ALA A 22 6.22 -1.46 20.95
C ALA A 22 4.88 -1.63 20.21
N ILE A 23 4.10 -0.55 20.07
CA ILE A 23 2.85 -0.53 19.28
C ILE A 23 3.17 -0.78 17.81
N LYS A 24 4.13 -0.06 17.24
CA LYS A 24 4.58 -0.20 15.84
C LYS A 24 4.98 -1.65 15.55
N GLN A 25 5.77 -2.27 16.42
CA GLN A 25 6.18 -3.67 16.25
C GLN A 25 5.00 -4.64 16.31
N ARG A 26 4.04 -4.45 17.21
CA ARG A 26 2.84 -5.29 17.27
C ARG A 26 1.98 -5.16 16.00
N VAL A 27 1.87 -3.97 15.44
CA VAL A 27 1.15 -3.76 14.18
C VAL A 27 1.86 -4.47 13.02
N ILE A 28 3.19 -4.31 12.90
CA ILE A 28 4.00 -4.97 11.87
C ILE A 28 3.88 -6.50 11.96
N GLN A 29 3.87 -7.05 13.17
CA GLN A 29 3.80 -8.50 13.41
C GLN A 29 2.36 -9.06 13.45
N GLY A 30 1.35 -8.21 13.30
CA GLY A 30 -0.06 -8.59 13.44
C GLY A 30 -0.48 -9.73 12.53
N GLY A 31 -0.05 -9.70 11.27
CA GLY A 31 -0.33 -10.76 10.30
C GLY A 31 0.28 -12.11 10.71
N LYS A 32 1.54 -12.09 11.16
CA LYS A 32 2.22 -13.28 11.66
C LYS A 32 1.51 -13.85 12.89
N HIS A 33 1.12 -13.00 13.83
CA HIS A 33 0.39 -13.41 15.03
C HIS A 33 -0.93 -14.13 14.71
N ILE A 34 -1.68 -13.64 13.70
CA ILE A 34 -2.89 -14.32 13.22
C ILE A 34 -2.56 -15.69 12.65
N ILE A 35 -1.47 -15.82 11.88
CA ILE A 35 -1.04 -17.10 11.31
C ILE A 35 -0.65 -18.08 12.42
N ASP A 36 0.10 -17.62 13.42
CA ASP A 36 0.53 -18.43 14.54
C ASP A 36 -0.66 -18.98 15.35
N LEU A 37 -1.73 -18.17 15.53
CA LEU A 37 -2.94 -18.59 16.24
C LEU A 37 -3.87 -19.49 15.42
N ARG A 38 -3.95 -19.29 14.10
CA ARG A 38 -4.95 -19.97 13.24
C ARG A 38 -4.36 -21.06 12.37
N GLY A 39 -3.03 -21.19 12.32
CA GLY A 39 -2.31 -22.08 11.38
C GLY A 39 -2.39 -21.65 9.91
N ARG A 40 -3.00 -20.50 9.61
CA ARG A 40 -3.15 -19.97 8.24
C ARG A 40 -3.38 -18.47 8.25
N SER A 41 -3.09 -17.82 7.12
CA SER A 41 -3.40 -16.40 6.91
C SER A 41 -4.89 -16.11 6.95
N SER A 42 -5.25 -14.88 7.30
CA SER A 42 -6.63 -14.39 7.14
C SER A 42 -6.98 -14.26 5.66
N PHE A 43 -8.16 -14.73 5.28
CA PHE A 43 -8.66 -14.65 3.89
C PHE A 43 -10.00 -13.93 3.80
N GLN A 44 -10.74 -13.77 4.90
CA GLN A 44 -12.07 -13.17 4.87
C GLN A 44 -12.02 -11.70 4.46
N SER A 45 -11.14 -10.89 5.08
CA SER A 45 -11.03 -9.47 4.74
C SER A 45 -10.55 -9.22 3.31
N PRO A 46 -9.51 -9.91 2.80
CA PRO A 46 -9.14 -9.80 1.39
C PRO A 46 -10.26 -10.21 0.43
N ALA A 47 -10.98 -11.29 0.72
CA ALA A 47 -12.10 -11.75 -0.10
C ALA A 47 -13.24 -10.71 -0.14
N TYR A 48 -13.61 -10.16 1.01
CA TYR A 48 -14.64 -9.12 1.10
C TYR A 48 -14.25 -7.87 0.30
N LEU A 49 -13.04 -7.35 0.48
CA LEU A 49 -12.56 -6.18 -0.25
C LEU A 49 -12.48 -6.42 -1.75
N SER A 50 -12.08 -7.63 -2.17
CA SER A 50 -12.08 -7.99 -3.60
C SER A 50 -13.48 -7.96 -4.20
N ILE A 51 -14.49 -8.43 -3.46
CA ILE A 51 -15.89 -8.35 -3.90
C ILE A 51 -16.36 -6.90 -4.00
N GLU A 52 -16.00 -6.03 -3.05
CA GLU A 52 -16.33 -4.60 -3.11
C GLU A 52 -15.68 -3.92 -4.32
N MET A 53 -14.40 -4.23 -4.62
CA MET A 53 -13.72 -3.72 -5.81
C MET A 53 -14.42 -4.14 -7.10
N ILE A 54 -14.80 -5.42 -7.22
CA ILE A 54 -15.53 -5.95 -8.38
C ILE A 54 -16.91 -5.27 -8.50
N ALA A 55 -17.66 -5.17 -7.41
CA ALA A 55 -18.95 -4.51 -7.39
C ALA A 55 -18.86 -3.05 -7.84
N ALA A 56 -17.85 -2.31 -7.40
CA ALA A 56 -17.61 -0.93 -7.83
C ALA A 56 -17.30 -0.83 -9.33
N ALA A 57 -16.47 -1.73 -9.86
CA ALA A 57 -16.16 -1.81 -11.29
C ALA A 57 -17.39 -2.14 -12.14
N MET A 58 -18.32 -2.92 -11.60
CA MET A 58 -19.59 -3.26 -12.24
C MET A 58 -20.70 -2.21 -12.09
N GLY A 59 -20.41 -1.06 -11.46
CA GLY A 59 -21.36 0.06 -11.32
C GLY A 59 -22.09 0.12 -9.99
N GLY A 60 -21.66 -0.63 -9.00
CA GLY A 60 -22.06 -0.49 -7.60
C GLY A 60 -21.50 0.76 -6.93
N ALA A 61 -21.55 0.80 -5.60
CA ALA A 61 -20.95 1.90 -4.83
C ALA A 61 -19.46 2.05 -5.15
N PRO A 62 -18.94 3.29 -5.33
CA PRO A 62 -17.53 3.50 -5.59
C PRO A 62 -16.65 2.95 -4.46
N PHE A 63 -15.63 2.19 -4.82
CA PHE A 63 -14.56 1.81 -3.89
C PHE A 63 -13.59 2.97 -3.73
N ARG A 64 -13.27 3.36 -2.49
CA ARG A 64 -12.39 4.50 -2.19
C ARG A 64 -11.56 4.19 -0.94
N TRP A 65 -10.57 3.33 -1.10
CA TRP A 65 -9.68 2.90 -0.01
C TRP A 65 -8.25 2.79 -0.50
N PRO A 66 -7.26 2.85 0.39
CA PRO A 66 -5.90 2.52 0.03
C PRO A 66 -5.83 1.12 -0.57
N ALA A 67 -5.25 1.03 -1.76
CA ALA A 67 -5.05 -0.24 -2.46
C ALA A 67 -3.72 -0.25 -3.19
N GLY A 68 -3.17 -1.44 -3.41
CA GLY A 68 -2.01 -1.62 -4.27
C GLY A 68 -2.36 -1.21 -5.70
N THR A 69 -1.73 -0.17 -6.18
CA THR A 69 -1.97 0.43 -7.49
C THR A 69 -0.67 0.53 -8.25
N TYR A 70 -0.69 0.22 -9.53
CA TYR A 70 0.45 0.49 -10.40
C TYR A 70 0.62 1.99 -10.57
N VAL A 71 1.79 2.49 -10.23
CA VAL A 71 2.15 3.90 -10.32
C VAL A 71 3.18 4.06 -11.43
N SER A 72 2.90 4.92 -12.40
CA SER A 72 3.73 5.16 -13.57
C SER A 72 4.05 6.63 -13.81
N ASP A 73 3.63 7.53 -12.93
CA ASP A 73 3.80 8.96 -13.06
C ASP A 73 4.14 9.64 -11.72
N GLY A 74 4.57 10.89 -11.80
CA GLY A 74 4.87 11.70 -10.63
C GLY A 74 6.16 11.28 -9.92
N LYS A 75 6.13 11.29 -8.58
CA LYS A 75 7.28 11.03 -7.71
C LYS A 75 7.71 9.55 -7.72
N PHE A 76 6.75 8.63 -7.90
CA PHE A 76 6.97 7.20 -7.88
C PHE A 76 6.59 6.59 -9.22
N ASN A 77 7.46 5.73 -9.79
CA ASN A 77 7.27 5.20 -11.13
C ASN A 77 7.55 3.71 -11.22
N HIS A 78 6.78 3.05 -12.07
CA HIS A 78 6.96 1.63 -12.44
C HIS A 78 6.97 0.69 -11.24
N ILE A 79 6.02 0.90 -10.32
CA ILE A 79 5.92 0.13 -9.08
C ILE A 79 4.46 -0.07 -8.66
N MET A 80 4.21 -1.15 -7.94
CA MET A 80 2.94 -1.34 -7.23
C MET A 80 3.10 -0.82 -5.80
N MET A 81 2.37 0.25 -5.47
CA MET A 81 2.35 0.84 -4.14
C MET A 81 0.91 1.04 -3.65
N ALA A 82 0.73 1.11 -2.34
CA ALA A 82 -0.54 1.51 -1.77
C ALA A 82 -0.75 3.01 -2.00
N MET A 83 -1.83 3.33 -2.75
CA MET A 83 -2.26 4.69 -3.03
C MET A 83 -3.72 4.86 -2.61
N GLU A 84 -4.16 6.10 -2.42
CA GLU A 84 -5.58 6.40 -2.29
C GLU A 84 -6.26 6.10 -3.63
N THR A 85 -6.91 4.93 -3.72
CA THR A 85 -7.44 4.39 -4.97
C THR A 85 -8.94 4.53 -5.02
N SER A 86 -9.45 4.96 -6.17
CA SER A 86 -10.87 4.99 -6.48
C SER A 86 -11.16 4.07 -7.66
N ILE A 87 -12.11 3.13 -7.46
CA ILE A 87 -12.61 2.23 -8.50
C ILE A 87 -14.08 2.55 -8.74
N THR A 88 -14.45 2.72 -9.99
CA THR A 88 -15.83 2.92 -10.45
C THR A 88 -16.05 2.18 -11.77
N LYS A 89 -17.29 2.15 -12.26
CA LYS A 89 -17.58 1.62 -13.60
C LYS A 89 -16.84 2.34 -14.75
N ASN A 90 -16.32 3.55 -14.49
CA ASN A 90 -15.60 4.35 -15.49
C ASN A 90 -14.08 4.09 -15.46
N GLY A 91 -13.61 3.20 -14.59
CA GLY A 91 -12.20 2.85 -14.47
C GLY A 91 -11.62 3.10 -13.07
N ILE A 92 -10.31 3.08 -13.02
CA ILE A 92 -9.50 3.24 -11.82
C ILE A 92 -8.78 4.58 -11.88
N SER A 93 -8.76 5.28 -10.76
CA SER A 93 -7.93 6.44 -10.55
C SER A 93 -7.26 6.36 -9.19
N TYR A 94 -6.13 7.01 -9.01
CA TYR A 94 -5.45 7.08 -7.73
C TYR A 94 -4.91 8.49 -7.47
N LYS A 95 -4.69 8.78 -6.20
CA LYS A 95 -4.01 9.98 -5.74
C LYS A 95 -2.75 9.55 -4.99
N GLN A 96 -1.63 10.21 -5.29
CA GLN A 96 -0.42 10.03 -4.50
C GLN A 96 -0.65 10.59 -3.09
N VAL A 97 -0.18 9.85 -2.10
CA VAL A 97 -0.32 10.25 -0.69
C VAL A 97 0.58 11.46 -0.43
N GLU A 98 -0.01 12.49 0.15
CA GLU A 98 0.69 13.63 0.71
C GLU A 98 0.64 13.50 2.23
N GLY A 99 1.76 13.65 2.89
CA GLY A 99 1.87 13.46 4.32
C GLY A 99 2.75 14.52 4.99
N THR A 100 3.01 14.32 6.25
CA THR A 100 4.04 15.07 6.97
C THR A 100 5.44 14.71 6.40
N PRO A 101 6.48 15.55 6.62
CA PRO A 101 7.83 15.22 6.15
C PRO A 101 8.35 13.85 6.58
N ILE A 102 7.97 13.38 7.77
CA ILE A 102 8.35 12.05 8.29
C ILE A 102 7.64 10.95 7.50
N GLU A 103 6.34 11.10 7.22
CA GLU A 103 5.57 10.15 6.44
C GLU A 103 6.04 10.11 4.99
N GLU A 104 6.42 11.25 4.42
CA GLU A 104 7.01 11.31 3.08
C GLU A 104 8.37 10.61 3.01
N GLU A 105 9.22 10.75 4.01
CA GLU A 105 10.49 10.04 4.10
C GLU A 105 10.28 8.52 4.18
N GLU A 106 9.35 8.05 5.01
CA GLU A 106 9.02 6.64 5.14
C GLU A 106 8.42 6.08 3.83
N LEU A 107 7.59 6.86 3.13
CA LEU A 107 7.03 6.48 1.84
C LEU A 107 8.13 6.36 0.77
N GLU A 108 9.10 7.26 0.77
CA GLU A 108 10.26 7.20 -0.14
C GLU A 108 11.16 6.00 0.16
N ASN A 109 11.39 5.68 1.43
CA ASN A 109 12.13 4.49 1.84
C ASN A 109 11.41 3.22 1.39
N SER A 110 10.09 3.17 1.53
CA SER A 110 9.26 2.07 1.01
C SER A 110 9.38 1.94 -0.51
N TYR A 111 9.33 3.05 -1.25
CA TYR A 111 9.50 3.06 -2.70
C TYR A 111 10.86 2.52 -3.12
N LYS A 112 11.95 2.99 -2.51
CA LYS A 112 13.30 2.48 -2.80
C LYS A 112 13.43 0.99 -2.55
N HIS A 113 12.84 0.51 -1.45
CA HIS A 113 12.82 -0.92 -1.14
C HIS A 113 12.06 -1.73 -2.19
N LEU A 114 10.88 -1.27 -2.59
CA LEU A 114 10.08 -1.93 -3.62
C LEU A 114 10.75 -1.92 -4.99
N CYS A 115 11.41 -0.82 -5.36
CA CYS A 115 12.21 -0.74 -6.59
C CYS A 115 13.31 -1.79 -6.59
N LYS A 116 14.04 -1.93 -5.49
CA LYS A 116 15.09 -2.95 -5.36
C LYS A 116 14.52 -4.35 -5.56
N LEU A 117 13.40 -4.69 -4.91
CA LEU A 117 12.75 -5.99 -5.08
C LEU A 117 12.27 -6.22 -6.52
N ARG A 118 11.70 -5.21 -7.18
CA ARG A 118 11.32 -5.26 -8.59
C ARG A 118 12.53 -5.59 -9.47
N ASP A 119 13.62 -4.88 -9.28
CA ASP A 119 14.82 -5.02 -10.10
C ASP A 119 15.46 -6.41 -9.91
N GLU A 120 15.47 -6.94 -8.67
CA GLU A 120 15.88 -8.32 -8.38
C GLU A 120 15.01 -9.35 -9.13
N VAL A 121 13.70 -9.15 -9.17
CA VAL A 121 12.76 -10.06 -9.87
C VAL A 121 12.92 -9.97 -11.39
N ILE A 122 13.24 -8.78 -11.94
CA ILE A 122 13.62 -8.60 -13.35
C ILE A 122 14.92 -9.33 -13.64
N GLU A 123 15.96 -9.15 -12.83
CA GLU A 123 17.26 -9.81 -13.00
C GLU A 123 17.15 -11.33 -12.96
N MET A 124 16.25 -11.85 -12.15
CA MET A 124 15.92 -13.30 -12.11
C MET A 124 15.17 -13.79 -13.36
N GLY A 125 14.75 -12.91 -14.25
CA GLY A 125 13.96 -13.23 -15.44
C GLY A 125 12.53 -13.68 -15.14
N ILE A 126 11.99 -13.38 -13.95
CA ILE A 126 10.63 -13.74 -13.54
C ILE A 126 9.61 -12.78 -14.15
N ILE A 127 9.96 -11.49 -14.23
CA ILE A 127 9.18 -10.49 -14.96
C ILE A 127 10.07 -9.83 -16.04
N PRO A 128 9.46 -9.35 -17.14
CA PRO A 128 10.20 -8.69 -18.22
C PRO A 128 10.79 -7.35 -17.75
N ALA A 129 11.74 -6.83 -18.54
CA ALA A 129 12.30 -5.51 -18.33
C ALA A 129 11.23 -4.40 -18.45
N ILE A 130 11.41 -3.28 -17.75
CA ILE A 130 10.41 -2.21 -17.67
C ILE A 130 10.03 -1.67 -19.07
N GLU A 131 10.98 -1.56 -19.96
CA GLU A 131 10.80 -1.09 -21.35
C GLU A 131 9.82 -1.94 -22.16
N ASP A 132 9.65 -3.21 -21.79
CA ASP A 132 8.76 -4.14 -22.49
C ASP A 132 7.32 -4.12 -21.92
N TRP A 133 7.10 -3.50 -20.76
CA TRP A 133 5.82 -3.59 -20.06
C TRP A 133 4.65 -3.03 -20.86
N HIS A 134 4.83 -1.88 -21.54
CA HIS A 134 3.80 -1.29 -22.41
C HIS A 134 3.45 -2.16 -23.61
N THR A 135 4.46 -2.85 -24.16
CA THR A 135 4.24 -3.76 -25.29
C THR A 135 3.47 -5.01 -24.88
N LEU A 136 3.79 -5.54 -23.70
CA LEU A 136 3.16 -6.74 -23.16
C LEU A 136 1.79 -6.47 -22.55
N ASN A 137 1.57 -5.29 -22.00
CA ASN A 137 0.29 -4.86 -21.44
C ASN A 137 -0.04 -3.41 -21.82
N PRO A 138 -0.77 -3.17 -22.91
CA PRO A 138 -1.14 -1.83 -23.37
C PRO A 138 -2.00 -1.02 -22.37
N ASN A 139 -2.52 -1.66 -21.33
CA ASN A 139 -3.29 -0.96 -20.28
C ASN A 139 -2.39 -0.31 -19.21
N ILE A 140 -1.11 -0.61 -19.20
CA ILE A 140 -0.10 0.09 -18.38
C ILE A 140 0.16 1.43 -19.06
N LYS A 141 -0.10 2.53 -18.35
CA LYS A 141 0.13 3.90 -18.83
C LYS A 141 1.35 4.48 -18.16
#